data_b90e190976b37dff85325738026a5311
#
_entry.id   b90e190976b37dff85325738026a5311
#
_cell.length_a   1.000
_cell.length_b   1.000
_cell.length_c   1.000
_cell.angle_alpha   90.00
_cell.angle_beta   90.00
_cell.angle_gamma   90.00
#
_symmetry.space_group_name_H-M   'P 1'
#
loop_
_entity.id
_entity.type
_entity.pdbx_description
1 polymer ?
#
loop_
_entity_poly.entity_id
_entity_poly.type
_entity_poly.pdbx_seq_one_letter_code
_entity_poly.pdbx_strand_id
1 'polypeptide(L)'
;MAQALHEAMREILSGWRDDLEPAWRAVLGDVEPAHDAIDAALVLEAWEPVFPARRGRAYPGAPKGAHMLRAFDGIAPEDVRVVILGQDPYPCAAFATGRAFEAGNVARWRELEKMFSKSIRTWLQLVAAARTGDLSYAGSVADWDRLIADIEAGRTDIEPAAEMMDPWVRQGVLLLNSSFTLSRFRVEGDPHQVDGHLPLWRPVVAAVLGHLAARGTPTVFMAFGDQAAAALAAAGIADGIHGSTAAILREHPARAEAVLALENPFLACNRALAALGAPPIRW
;
A
#
# COMPACT_ATOMS: atom_id res chain seq x y z
N MET A 1 -25.76 -10.85 -14.76
CA MET A 1 -25.21 -11.97 -15.53
C MET A 1 -23.70 -11.96 -15.34
N ALA A 2 -23.06 -13.11 -15.40
CA ALA A 2 -21.60 -13.16 -15.40
C ALA A 2 -21.05 -12.47 -16.65
N GLN A 3 -19.91 -11.80 -16.54
CA GLN A 3 -19.26 -11.02 -17.60
C GLN A 3 -17.75 -11.32 -17.59
N ALA A 4 -17.07 -11.25 -18.74
CA ALA A 4 -15.64 -11.35 -18.77
C ALA A 4 -15.00 -10.25 -17.90
N LEU A 5 -14.00 -10.60 -17.06
CA LEU A 5 -13.42 -9.66 -16.11
C LEU A 5 -12.84 -8.42 -16.82
N HIS A 6 -12.17 -8.59 -17.95
CA HIS A 6 -11.60 -7.48 -18.71
C HIS A 6 -12.67 -6.50 -19.24
N GLU A 7 -13.86 -6.99 -19.63
CA GLU A 7 -14.98 -6.14 -20.05
C GLU A 7 -15.57 -5.38 -18.85
N ALA A 8 -15.82 -6.11 -17.74
CA ALA A 8 -16.29 -5.49 -16.50
C ALA A 8 -15.35 -4.38 -16.02
N MET A 9 -14.03 -4.62 -16.06
CA MET A 9 -13.05 -3.62 -15.67
C MET A 9 -13.02 -2.41 -16.61
N ARG A 10 -13.25 -2.56 -17.92
CA ARG A 10 -13.39 -1.42 -18.85
C ARG A 10 -14.57 -0.53 -18.47
N GLU A 11 -15.70 -1.13 -18.12
CA GLU A 11 -16.90 -0.41 -17.69
C GLU A 11 -16.67 0.30 -16.34
N ILE A 12 -16.14 -0.42 -15.35
CA ILE A 12 -15.85 0.10 -14.00
C ILE A 12 -14.87 1.26 -14.07
N LEU A 13 -13.84 1.16 -14.90
CA LEU A 13 -12.78 2.17 -15.00
C LEU A 13 -13.07 3.29 -16.01
N SER A 14 -14.25 3.29 -16.67
CA SER A 14 -14.63 4.41 -17.53
C SER A 14 -14.54 5.74 -16.78
N GLY A 15 -13.72 6.68 -17.27
CA GLY A 15 -13.49 7.99 -16.65
C GLY A 15 -12.75 7.92 -15.29
N TRP A 16 -11.95 6.89 -15.02
CA TRP A 16 -11.25 6.69 -13.75
C TRP A 16 -10.35 7.85 -13.34
N ARG A 17 -9.80 8.59 -14.32
CA ARG A 17 -8.94 9.75 -14.06
C ARG A 17 -9.67 10.91 -13.40
N ASP A 18 -11.00 10.97 -13.50
CA ASP A 18 -11.80 11.99 -12.83
C ASP A 18 -11.77 11.88 -11.31
N ASP A 19 -11.42 10.69 -10.79
CA ASP A 19 -11.24 10.44 -9.36
C ASP A 19 -9.87 10.92 -8.84
N LEU A 20 -8.93 11.31 -9.73
CA LEU A 20 -7.61 11.82 -9.36
C LEU A 20 -7.61 13.32 -9.11
N GLU A 21 -6.79 13.76 -8.17
CA GLU A 21 -6.43 15.18 -8.05
C GLU A 21 -5.70 15.69 -9.32
N PRO A 22 -5.82 16.98 -9.67
CA PRO A 22 -5.30 17.52 -10.94
C PRO A 22 -3.82 17.23 -11.18
N ALA A 23 -2.97 17.28 -10.15
CA ALA A 23 -1.54 17.02 -10.28
C ALA A 23 -1.24 15.56 -10.69
N TRP A 24 -1.92 14.58 -10.08
CA TRP A 24 -1.80 13.18 -10.47
C TRP A 24 -2.45 12.89 -11.81
N ARG A 25 -3.54 13.59 -12.14
CA ARG A 25 -4.15 13.50 -13.47
C ARG A 25 -3.20 13.94 -14.56
N ALA A 26 -2.38 14.96 -14.31
CA ALA A 26 -1.34 15.40 -15.25
C ALA A 26 -0.25 14.32 -15.46
N VAL A 27 0.16 13.61 -14.40
CA VAL A 27 1.15 12.52 -14.46
C VAL A 27 0.61 11.30 -15.23
N LEU A 28 -0.68 10.99 -15.05
CA LEU A 28 -1.31 9.76 -15.54
C LEU A 28 -2.22 9.97 -16.76
N GLY A 29 -2.21 11.17 -17.36
CA GLY A 29 -3.14 11.57 -18.42
C GLY A 29 -3.14 10.63 -19.63
N ASP A 30 -1.95 10.18 -20.05
CA ASP A 30 -1.79 9.33 -21.23
C ASP A 30 -1.64 7.83 -20.88
N VAL A 31 -1.76 7.47 -19.59
CA VAL A 31 -1.57 6.10 -19.13
C VAL A 31 -2.90 5.37 -19.05
N GLU A 32 -3.02 4.22 -19.69
CA GLU A 32 -4.21 3.35 -19.62
C GLU A 32 -3.92 2.09 -18.79
N PRO A 33 -4.90 1.65 -17.97
CA PRO A 33 -4.88 0.30 -17.42
C PRO A 33 -4.85 -0.75 -18.53
N ALA A 34 -4.08 -1.82 -18.33
CA ALA A 34 -3.87 -2.85 -19.35
C ALA A 34 -5.02 -3.87 -19.39
N HIS A 35 -6.20 -3.47 -19.83
CA HIS A 35 -7.37 -4.33 -19.89
C HIS A 35 -7.12 -5.62 -20.69
N ASP A 36 -6.32 -5.53 -21.76
CA ASP A 36 -6.00 -6.69 -22.63
C ASP A 36 -4.96 -7.63 -21.99
N ALA A 37 -4.35 -7.25 -20.88
CA ALA A 37 -3.44 -8.11 -20.10
C ALA A 37 -4.19 -8.99 -19.08
N ILE A 38 -5.46 -8.77 -18.88
CA ILE A 38 -6.33 -9.64 -18.06
C ILE A 38 -6.56 -10.94 -18.81
N ASP A 39 -6.35 -12.09 -18.14
CA ASP A 39 -6.64 -13.38 -18.74
C ASP A 39 -8.13 -13.45 -19.19
N ALA A 40 -8.33 -13.72 -20.48
CA ALA A 40 -9.64 -13.75 -21.11
C ALA A 40 -10.60 -14.82 -20.55
N ALA A 41 -10.06 -15.84 -19.86
CA ALA A 41 -10.86 -16.87 -19.20
C ALA A 41 -11.47 -16.42 -17.87
N LEU A 42 -11.04 -15.28 -17.31
CA LEU A 42 -11.54 -14.80 -16.04
C LEU A 42 -12.93 -14.17 -16.19
N VAL A 43 -13.83 -14.57 -15.31
CA VAL A 43 -15.24 -14.17 -15.31
C VAL A 43 -15.60 -13.56 -13.97
N LEU A 44 -16.14 -12.34 -13.99
CA LEU A 44 -16.71 -11.68 -12.82
C LEU A 44 -18.19 -12.03 -12.72
N GLU A 45 -18.60 -12.61 -11.60
CA GLU A 45 -20.00 -12.92 -11.35
C GLU A 45 -20.77 -11.66 -10.97
N ALA A 46 -22.08 -11.62 -11.27
CA ALA A 46 -22.92 -10.45 -11.05
C ALA A 46 -23.01 -10.00 -9.57
N TRP A 47 -22.70 -10.89 -8.64
CA TRP A 47 -22.72 -10.63 -7.18
C TRP A 47 -21.33 -10.28 -6.63
N GLU A 48 -20.28 -10.45 -7.41
CA GLU A 48 -18.89 -10.19 -6.96
C GLU A 48 -18.58 -8.70 -7.02
N PRO A 49 -18.18 -8.09 -5.90
CA PRO A 49 -17.74 -6.71 -5.93
C PRO A 49 -16.30 -6.61 -6.47
N VAL A 50 -16.01 -5.54 -7.20
CA VAL A 50 -14.62 -5.07 -7.41
C VAL A 50 -14.33 -3.99 -6.38
N PHE A 51 -13.39 -4.22 -5.49
CA PHE A 51 -13.12 -3.32 -4.37
C PHE A 51 -11.62 -2.96 -4.24
N PRO A 52 -11.31 -1.79 -3.68
CA PRO A 52 -12.21 -0.66 -3.40
C PRO A 52 -12.91 -0.18 -4.68
N ALA A 53 -14.10 0.37 -4.53
CA ALA A 53 -14.86 0.92 -5.66
C ALA A 53 -14.28 2.26 -6.14
N ARG A 54 -14.84 2.82 -7.20
CA ARG A 54 -14.59 4.21 -7.65
C ARG A 54 -15.01 5.22 -6.57
N ARG A 55 -14.41 6.40 -6.58
CA ARG A 55 -14.79 7.52 -5.69
C ARG A 55 -16.30 7.79 -5.81
N GLY A 56 -16.97 7.91 -4.66
CA GLY A 56 -18.41 8.13 -4.59
C GLY A 56 -19.30 6.92 -4.92
N ARG A 57 -18.71 5.75 -5.16
CA ARG A 57 -19.43 4.48 -5.47
C ARG A 57 -19.15 3.39 -4.44
N ALA A 58 -18.80 3.75 -3.21
CA ALA A 58 -18.44 2.80 -2.15
C ALA A 58 -19.58 1.80 -1.88
N TYR A 59 -19.20 0.54 -1.64
CA TYR A 59 -20.14 -0.50 -1.23
C TYR A 59 -20.65 -0.25 0.19
N PRO A 60 -21.86 -0.71 0.53
CA PRO A 60 -22.35 -0.70 1.91
C PRO A 60 -21.34 -1.37 2.84
N GLY A 61 -21.00 -0.71 3.94
CA GLY A 61 -20.01 -1.20 4.91
C GLY A 61 -18.54 -0.95 4.53
N ALA A 62 -18.24 -0.35 3.38
CA ALA A 62 -16.88 0.07 3.05
C ALA A 62 -16.38 1.16 4.01
N PRO A 63 -15.07 1.23 4.29
CA PRO A 63 -14.49 2.27 5.13
C PRO A 63 -14.80 3.67 4.61
N LYS A 64 -14.94 4.63 5.52
CA LYS A 64 -15.20 6.02 5.16
C LYS A 64 -14.11 6.56 4.22
N GLY A 65 -14.51 7.09 3.08
CA GLY A 65 -13.60 7.63 2.08
C GLY A 65 -12.81 6.57 1.30
N ALA A 66 -13.15 5.28 1.43
CA ALA A 66 -12.51 4.24 0.65
C ALA A 66 -12.79 4.39 -0.84
N HIS A 67 -11.76 4.35 -1.66
CA HIS A 67 -11.85 4.22 -3.11
C HIS A 67 -10.51 3.75 -3.70
N MET A 68 -10.53 3.18 -4.91
CA MET A 68 -9.37 2.50 -5.51
C MET A 68 -8.14 3.41 -5.68
N LEU A 69 -8.32 4.72 -5.79
CA LEU A 69 -7.23 5.70 -5.99
C LEU A 69 -6.95 6.53 -4.73
N ARG A 70 -7.41 6.11 -3.55
CA ARG A 70 -7.22 6.85 -2.30
C ARG A 70 -5.75 7.09 -1.92
N ALA A 71 -4.84 6.26 -2.40
CA ALA A 71 -3.41 6.47 -2.18
C ALA A 71 -2.93 7.86 -2.65
N PHE A 72 -3.60 8.43 -3.65
CA PHE A 72 -3.27 9.72 -4.26
C PHE A 72 -3.94 10.93 -3.58
N ASP A 73 -4.83 10.70 -2.62
CA ASP A 73 -5.54 11.77 -1.94
C ASP A 73 -4.68 12.51 -0.93
N GLY A 74 -4.69 13.83 -1.00
CA GLY A 74 -4.03 14.70 -0.03
C GLY A 74 -2.50 14.72 -0.12
N ILE A 75 -1.94 14.24 -1.24
CA ILE A 75 -0.50 14.29 -1.54
C ILE A 75 -0.31 14.56 -3.04
N ALA A 76 0.42 15.62 -3.38
CA ALA A 76 0.79 15.89 -4.76
C ALA A 76 2.04 15.11 -5.17
N PRO A 77 2.25 14.81 -6.47
CA PRO A 77 3.44 14.11 -6.93
C PRO A 77 4.75 14.75 -6.44
N GLU A 78 4.83 16.07 -6.46
CA GLU A 78 5.99 16.86 -6.03
C GLU A 78 6.31 16.74 -4.53
N ASP A 79 5.31 16.44 -3.70
CA ASP A 79 5.46 16.33 -2.25
C ASP A 79 5.90 14.92 -1.80
N VAL A 80 5.86 13.93 -2.71
CA VAL A 80 6.20 12.55 -2.36
C VAL A 80 7.68 12.43 -2.04
N ARG A 81 8.00 11.96 -0.84
CA ARG A 81 9.35 11.70 -0.33
C ARG A 81 9.60 10.22 -0.05
N VAL A 82 8.54 9.50 0.27
CA VAL A 82 8.58 8.05 0.51
C VAL A 82 7.41 7.40 -0.21
N VAL A 83 7.68 6.29 -0.87
CA VAL A 83 6.65 5.38 -1.40
C VAL A 83 6.69 4.10 -0.57
N ILE A 84 5.58 3.76 0.06
CA ILE A 84 5.38 2.45 0.67
C ILE A 84 4.56 1.64 -0.32
N LEU A 85 5.16 0.59 -0.87
CA LEU A 85 4.54 -0.25 -1.90
C LEU A 85 4.16 -1.61 -1.31
N GLY A 86 2.84 -1.84 -1.26
CA GLY A 86 2.22 -3.12 -0.95
C GLY A 86 1.84 -3.88 -2.22
N GLN A 87 1.18 -5.03 -2.05
CA GLN A 87 0.74 -5.86 -3.15
C GLN A 87 -0.67 -5.48 -3.60
N ASP A 88 -1.67 -5.67 -2.75
CA ASP A 88 -3.09 -5.57 -3.06
C ASP A 88 -3.86 -4.85 -1.95
N PRO A 89 -5.08 -4.37 -2.22
CA PRO A 89 -6.03 -4.00 -1.18
C PRO A 89 -6.32 -5.17 -0.23
N TYR A 90 -6.71 -4.90 1.01
CA TYR A 90 -7.17 -5.95 1.91
C TYR A 90 -8.33 -6.76 1.30
N PRO A 91 -8.43 -8.09 1.59
CA PRO A 91 -9.23 -9.04 0.82
C PRO A 91 -10.74 -8.98 1.11
N CYS A 92 -11.25 -7.82 1.50
CA CYS A 92 -12.67 -7.59 1.76
C CYS A 92 -13.02 -6.11 1.53
N ALA A 93 -14.15 -5.86 0.88
CA ALA A 93 -14.64 -4.50 0.63
C ALA A 93 -14.81 -3.67 1.91
N ALA A 94 -15.11 -4.31 3.05
CA ALA A 94 -15.23 -3.65 4.35
C ALA A 94 -13.86 -3.27 4.98
N PHE A 95 -12.74 -3.77 4.45
CA PHE A 95 -11.40 -3.55 5.00
C PHE A 95 -10.54 -2.69 4.07
N ALA A 96 -10.78 -2.81 2.77
CA ALA A 96 -9.99 -2.17 1.74
C ALA A 96 -10.27 -0.67 1.65
N THR A 97 -9.29 0.15 2.00
CA THR A 97 -9.41 1.61 1.94
C THR A 97 -8.96 2.20 0.61
N GLY A 98 -8.03 1.52 -0.09
CA GLY A 98 -7.31 2.00 -1.27
C GLY A 98 -5.89 2.48 -0.97
N ARG A 99 -5.48 2.52 0.31
CA ARG A 99 -4.09 2.74 0.73
C ARG A 99 -3.43 1.43 1.16
N ALA A 100 -2.16 1.27 0.86
CA ALA A 100 -1.37 0.12 1.32
C ALA A 100 -1.26 0.13 2.85
N PHE A 101 -1.40 -1.05 3.47
CA PHE A 101 -1.29 -1.29 4.91
C PHE A 101 -2.29 -0.54 5.81
N GLU A 102 -3.25 0.20 5.25
CA GLU A 102 -4.35 0.82 5.99
C GLU A 102 -5.55 -0.13 6.08
N ALA A 103 -5.87 -0.59 7.30
CA ALA A 103 -7.02 -1.47 7.53
C ALA A 103 -8.25 -0.67 7.95
N GLY A 104 -9.24 -0.59 7.07
CA GLY A 104 -10.42 0.23 7.28
C GLY A 104 -11.46 -0.31 8.26
N ASN A 105 -11.29 -1.54 8.73
CA ASN A 105 -12.18 -2.19 9.71
C ASN A 105 -11.71 -2.05 11.15
N VAL A 106 -10.59 -1.36 11.40
CA VAL A 106 -9.94 -1.25 12.71
C VAL A 106 -9.93 0.20 13.16
N ALA A 107 -10.67 0.52 14.21
CA ALA A 107 -10.58 1.82 14.85
C ALA A 107 -9.46 1.84 15.92
N ARG A 108 -9.34 0.78 16.69
CA ARG A 108 -8.34 0.60 17.74
C ARG A 108 -7.52 -0.67 17.48
N TRP A 109 -6.24 -0.65 17.78
CA TRP A 109 -5.33 -1.76 17.50
C TRP A 109 -5.73 -3.10 18.15
N ARG A 110 -6.41 -3.07 19.30
CA ARG A 110 -6.94 -4.28 19.95
C ARG A 110 -8.04 -4.98 19.13
N GLU A 111 -8.69 -4.30 18.21
CA GLU A 111 -9.77 -4.83 17.39
C GLU A 111 -9.31 -5.67 16.19
N LEU A 112 -7.98 -5.80 16.00
CA LEU A 112 -7.43 -6.59 14.89
C LEU A 112 -7.90 -8.04 14.96
N GLU A 113 -8.58 -8.48 13.93
CA GLU A 113 -8.95 -9.88 13.76
C GLU A 113 -7.72 -10.76 13.51
N LYS A 114 -7.67 -11.93 14.15
CA LYS A 114 -6.49 -12.81 14.08
C LYS A 114 -6.16 -13.28 12.66
N MET A 115 -7.15 -13.50 11.81
CA MET A 115 -6.98 -14.11 10.49
C MET A 115 -6.27 -13.19 9.48
N PHE A 116 -6.59 -11.88 9.47
CA PHE A 116 -5.99 -10.91 8.55
C PHE A 116 -5.00 -9.97 9.22
N SER A 117 -4.63 -10.26 10.45
CA SER A 117 -3.87 -9.33 11.27
C SER A 117 -2.36 -9.53 11.27
N LYS A 118 -1.84 -10.63 10.70
CA LYS A 118 -0.39 -10.94 10.74
C LYS A 118 0.46 -9.79 10.17
N SER A 119 0.14 -9.36 8.97
CA SER A 119 0.89 -8.28 8.31
C SER A 119 0.78 -6.96 9.07
N ILE A 120 -0.42 -6.60 9.55
CA ILE A 120 -0.63 -5.34 10.28
C ILE A 120 0.05 -5.38 11.65
N ARG A 121 0.04 -6.52 12.34
CA ARG A 121 0.74 -6.66 13.63
C ARG A 121 2.24 -6.46 13.48
N THR A 122 2.85 -7.18 12.55
CA THR A 122 4.28 -7.01 12.24
C THR A 122 4.60 -5.58 11.84
N TRP A 123 3.75 -5.00 11.00
CA TRP A 123 3.85 -3.61 10.59
C TRP A 123 3.85 -2.65 11.78
N LEU A 124 2.86 -2.77 12.68
CA LEU A 124 2.76 -1.92 13.85
C LEU A 124 3.95 -2.11 14.82
N GLN A 125 4.43 -3.35 15.00
CA GLN A 125 5.61 -3.61 15.82
C GLN A 125 6.85 -2.88 15.27
N LEU A 126 7.05 -2.92 13.95
CA LEU A 126 8.15 -2.21 13.30
C LEU A 126 8.02 -0.68 13.43
N VAL A 127 6.81 -0.15 13.25
CA VAL A 127 6.53 1.29 13.43
C VAL A 127 6.78 1.71 14.87
N ALA A 128 6.27 0.96 15.83
CA ALA A 128 6.46 1.27 17.26
C ALA A 128 7.94 1.27 17.65
N ALA A 129 8.70 0.27 17.19
CA ALA A 129 10.12 0.20 17.43
C ALA A 129 10.88 1.40 16.81
N ALA A 130 10.50 1.81 15.59
CA ALA A 130 11.10 2.96 14.94
C ALA A 130 10.74 4.30 15.61
N ARG A 131 9.49 4.44 16.05
CA ARG A 131 8.99 5.66 16.68
C ARG A 131 9.55 5.89 18.08
N THR A 132 9.52 4.83 18.89
CA THR A 132 9.93 4.91 20.31
C THR A 132 11.43 4.76 20.52
N GLY A 133 12.15 4.17 19.56
CA GLY A 133 13.54 3.74 19.72
C GLY A 133 13.71 2.44 20.51
N ASP A 134 12.62 1.87 21.03
CA ASP A 134 12.64 0.58 21.72
C ASP A 134 12.48 -0.57 20.71
N LEU A 135 13.61 -1.10 20.24
CA LEU A 135 13.65 -2.18 19.25
C LEU A 135 13.01 -3.47 19.75
N SER A 136 12.85 -3.63 21.06
CA SER A 136 12.22 -4.84 21.64
C SER A 136 10.73 -4.97 21.30
N TYR A 137 10.05 -3.91 20.84
CA TYR A 137 8.70 -4.05 20.28
C TYR A 137 8.65 -4.87 18.99
N ALA A 138 9.77 -4.97 18.29
CA ALA A 138 9.91 -5.73 17.04
C ALA A 138 10.94 -6.88 17.18
N GLY A 139 11.21 -7.36 18.38
CA GLY A 139 12.13 -8.46 18.64
C GLY A 139 11.58 -9.81 18.19
N SER A 140 10.28 -10.01 18.35
CA SER A 140 9.57 -11.22 17.93
C SER A 140 8.08 -10.96 17.76
N VAL A 141 7.36 -11.89 17.15
CA VAL A 141 5.89 -11.82 17.05
C VAL A 141 5.19 -11.86 18.41
N ALA A 142 5.84 -12.42 19.44
CA ALA A 142 5.32 -12.52 20.81
C ALA A 142 5.27 -11.15 21.52
N ASP A 143 6.01 -10.15 21.04
CA ASP A 143 6.03 -8.81 21.65
C ASP A 143 4.75 -8.00 21.34
N TRP A 144 3.85 -8.54 20.52
CA TRP A 144 2.58 -7.91 20.16
C TRP A 144 1.72 -7.56 21.38
N ASP A 145 1.52 -8.52 22.30
CA ASP A 145 0.63 -8.30 23.46
C ASP A 145 1.18 -7.20 24.39
N ARG A 146 2.49 -7.14 24.55
CA ARG A 146 3.17 -6.07 25.29
C ARG A 146 2.96 -4.72 24.61
N LEU A 147 3.17 -4.66 23.29
CA LEU A 147 2.97 -3.43 22.54
C LEU A 147 1.54 -2.89 22.69
N ILE A 148 0.52 -3.76 22.55
CA ILE A 148 -0.88 -3.35 22.69
C ILE A 148 -1.17 -2.85 24.12
N ALA A 149 -0.66 -3.54 25.15
CA ALA A 149 -0.80 -3.10 26.54
C ALA A 149 -0.13 -1.72 26.78
N ASP A 150 0.98 -1.45 26.15
CA ASP A 150 1.71 -0.17 26.25
C ASP A 150 0.98 0.96 25.52
N ILE A 151 0.41 0.69 24.33
CA ILE A 151 -0.45 1.64 23.61
C ILE A 151 -1.67 2.02 24.45
N GLU A 152 -2.39 1.03 24.98
CA GLU A 152 -3.61 1.26 25.76
C GLU A 152 -3.36 1.97 27.09
N ALA A 153 -2.19 1.75 27.69
CA ALA A 153 -1.76 2.46 28.89
C ALA A 153 -1.19 3.85 28.62
N GLY A 154 -1.14 4.30 27.36
CA GLY A 154 -0.57 5.58 26.97
C GLY A 154 0.94 5.68 27.18
N ARG A 155 1.65 4.53 27.21
CA ARG A 155 3.11 4.49 27.36
C ARG A 155 3.84 4.66 26.03
N THR A 156 3.12 4.58 24.93
CA THR A 156 3.64 4.84 23.57
C THR A 156 2.84 5.97 22.92
N ASP A 157 3.51 6.72 22.04
CA ASP A 157 2.90 7.78 21.25
C ASP A 157 2.49 7.24 19.87
N ILE A 158 1.64 6.20 19.89
CA ILE A 158 1.11 5.57 18.69
C ILE A 158 -0.35 5.96 18.53
N GLU A 159 -0.68 6.53 17.38
CA GLU A 159 -2.05 6.92 17.03
C GLU A 159 -3.00 5.71 16.96
N PRO A 160 -4.31 5.90 17.16
CA PRO A 160 -5.31 4.90 16.83
C PRO A 160 -5.19 4.42 15.38
N ALA A 161 -5.59 3.18 15.10
CA ALA A 161 -5.44 2.58 13.78
C ALA A 161 -6.06 3.43 12.65
N ALA A 162 -7.22 4.04 12.91
CA ALA A 162 -7.93 4.88 11.94
C ALA A 162 -7.24 6.23 11.67
N GLU A 163 -6.26 6.62 12.49
CA GLU A 163 -5.63 7.96 12.42
C GLU A 163 -4.15 7.90 12.03
N MET A 164 -3.55 6.71 11.98
CA MET A 164 -2.09 6.55 11.79
C MET A 164 -1.59 7.03 10.43
N MET A 165 -2.34 6.82 9.35
CA MET A 165 -1.82 7.03 7.99
C MET A 165 -1.87 8.49 7.53
N ASP A 166 -2.84 9.28 7.98
CA ASP A 166 -2.97 10.67 7.55
C ASP A 166 -1.77 11.57 7.96
N PRO A 167 -1.17 11.44 9.15
CA PRO A 167 0.08 12.13 9.49
C PRO A 167 1.24 11.77 8.56
N TRP A 168 1.33 10.54 8.07
CA TRP A 168 2.38 10.13 7.13
C TRP A 168 2.16 10.73 5.74
N VAL A 169 0.92 10.71 5.25
CA VAL A 169 0.57 11.35 3.96
C VAL A 169 0.95 12.83 3.98
N ARG A 170 0.65 13.55 5.07
CA ARG A 170 1.06 14.97 5.23
C ARG A 170 2.58 15.19 5.28
N GLN A 171 3.35 14.16 5.58
CA GLN A 171 4.81 14.19 5.55
C GLN A 171 5.40 13.74 4.20
N GLY A 172 4.57 13.46 3.20
CA GLY A 172 5.02 13.04 1.88
C GLY A 172 5.18 11.53 1.72
N VAL A 173 4.42 10.72 2.47
CA VAL A 173 4.40 9.25 2.31
C VAL A 173 3.22 8.85 1.41
N LEU A 174 3.52 8.27 0.25
CA LEU A 174 2.56 7.68 -0.67
C LEU A 174 2.36 6.20 -0.32
N LEU A 175 1.15 5.81 0.06
CA LEU A 175 0.78 4.45 0.48
C LEU A 175 0.17 3.69 -0.70
N LEU A 176 1.01 3.18 -1.60
CA LEU A 176 0.63 2.62 -2.89
C LEU A 176 0.55 1.09 -2.85
N ASN A 177 -0.37 0.49 -3.60
CA ASN A 177 -0.39 -0.94 -3.88
C ASN A 177 0.06 -1.21 -5.33
N SER A 178 0.56 -2.42 -5.61
CA SER A 178 0.87 -2.88 -6.96
C SER A 178 -0.39 -3.16 -7.78
N SER A 179 -1.51 -3.44 -7.10
CA SER A 179 -2.86 -3.48 -7.68
C SER A 179 -3.80 -2.58 -6.87
N PHE A 180 -4.63 -1.78 -7.54
CA PHE A 180 -5.56 -0.86 -6.86
C PHE A 180 -6.92 -1.50 -6.57
N THR A 181 -7.17 -2.67 -7.12
CA THR A 181 -8.46 -3.37 -6.98
C THR A 181 -8.27 -4.87 -6.78
N LEU A 182 -9.27 -5.49 -6.15
CA LEU A 182 -9.49 -6.92 -6.08
C LEU A 182 -10.96 -7.25 -6.31
N SER A 183 -11.26 -8.50 -6.65
CA SER A 183 -12.60 -9.08 -6.65
C SER A 183 -12.65 -10.39 -5.85
N ARG A 184 -11.57 -11.17 -5.90
CA ARG A 184 -11.37 -12.43 -5.17
C ARG A 184 -9.99 -12.45 -4.52
N PHE A 185 -9.86 -13.21 -3.45
CA PHE A 185 -8.59 -13.40 -2.75
C PHE A 185 -8.44 -14.84 -2.26
N ARG A 186 -7.24 -15.40 -2.46
CA ARG A 186 -6.75 -16.63 -1.82
C ARG A 186 -5.32 -16.42 -1.36
N VAL A 187 -4.95 -17.06 -0.29
CA VAL A 187 -3.59 -16.92 0.29
C VAL A 187 -2.51 -17.41 -0.71
N GLU A 188 -2.81 -18.47 -1.45
CA GLU A 188 -1.93 -19.06 -2.47
C GLU A 188 -1.93 -18.28 -3.80
N GLY A 189 -2.69 -17.22 -3.90
CA GLY A 189 -2.96 -16.46 -5.12
C GLY A 189 -4.28 -16.92 -5.80
N ASP A 190 -5.19 -15.97 -6.02
CA ASP A 190 -6.38 -16.19 -6.83
C ASP A 190 -6.10 -15.74 -8.27
N PRO A 191 -6.56 -16.46 -9.31
CA PRO A 191 -6.38 -16.03 -10.71
C PRO A 191 -6.89 -14.60 -10.98
N HIS A 192 -7.99 -14.17 -10.35
CA HIS A 192 -8.45 -12.78 -10.47
C HIS A 192 -7.41 -11.78 -9.97
N GLN A 193 -6.67 -12.12 -8.91
CA GLN A 193 -5.59 -11.31 -8.37
C GLN A 193 -4.37 -11.33 -9.29
N VAL A 194 -3.86 -12.53 -9.62
CA VAL A 194 -2.55 -12.73 -10.26
C VAL A 194 -2.60 -12.45 -11.75
N ASP A 195 -3.63 -12.97 -12.44
CA ASP A 195 -3.79 -12.92 -13.89
C ASP A 195 -4.84 -11.88 -14.33
N GLY A 196 -5.48 -11.20 -13.37
CA GLY A 196 -6.49 -10.17 -13.58
C GLY A 196 -6.04 -8.80 -13.11
N HIS A 197 -6.20 -8.52 -11.82
CA HIS A 197 -6.02 -7.16 -11.28
C HIS A 197 -4.56 -6.69 -11.29
N LEU A 198 -3.58 -7.53 -10.97
CA LEU A 198 -2.17 -7.14 -11.01
C LEU A 198 -1.69 -6.73 -12.41
N PRO A 199 -1.91 -7.53 -13.49
CA PRO A 199 -1.56 -7.13 -14.85
C PRO A 199 -2.26 -5.85 -15.30
N LEU A 200 -3.56 -5.69 -14.93
CA LEU A 200 -4.35 -4.52 -15.27
C LEU A 200 -3.69 -3.20 -14.80
N TRP A 201 -3.23 -3.15 -13.55
CA TRP A 201 -2.71 -1.94 -12.94
C TRP A 201 -1.22 -1.70 -13.17
N ARG A 202 -0.50 -2.69 -13.69
CA ARG A 202 0.97 -2.61 -13.91
C ARG A 202 1.43 -1.37 -14.66
N PRO A 203 0.81 -0.91 -15.78
CA PRO A 203 1.24 0.30 -16.47
C PRO A 203 1.07 1.56 -15.63
N VAL A 204 -0.03 1.65 -14.87
CA VAL A 204 -0.32 2.82 -14.03
C VAL A 204 0.68 2.90 -12.87
N VAL A 205 0.95 1.78 -12.20
CA VAL A 205 1.95 1.71 -11.13
C VAL A 205 3.34 2.03 -11.66
N ALA A 206 3.73 1.46 -12.81
CA ALA A 206 5.03 1.75 -13.43
C ALA A 206 5.18 3.24 -13.78
N ALA A 207 4.14 3.88 -14.29
CA ALA A 207 4.15 5.31 -14.59
C ALA A 207 4.32 6.17 -13.33
N VAL A 208 3.61 5.85 -12.23
CA VAL A 208 3.78 6.52 -10.93
C VAL A 208 5.21 6.39 -10.43
N LEU A 209 5.72 5.17 -10.37
CA LEU A 209 7.08 4.89 -9.86
C LEU A 209 8.15 5.54 -10.73
N GLY A 210 8.03 5.42 -12.05
CA GLY A 210 8.97 6.03 -13.01
C GLY A 210 8.95 7.55 -12.94
N HIS A 211 7.78 8.18 -12.84
CA HIS A 211 7.67 9.63 -12.64
C HIS A 211 8.39 10.07 -11.36
N LEU A 212 8.12 9.40 -10.24
CA LEU A 212 8.72 9.75 -8.95
C LEU A 212 10.24 9.54 -8.94
N ALA A 213 10.74 8.49 -9.58
CA ALA A 213 12.18 8.24 -9.69
C ALA A 213 12.91 9.24 -10.59
N ALA A 214 12.25 9.74 -11.64
CA ALA A 214 12.84 10.65 -12.61
C ALA A 214 12.92 12.12 -12.18
N ARG A 215 12.21 12.50 -11.08
CA ARG A 215 12.13 13.92 -10.64
C ARG A 215 13.47 14.54 -10.21
N GLY A 216 14.47 13.72 -9.86
CA GLY A 216 15.75 14.19 -9.31
C GLY A 216 15.67 14.71 -7.87
N THR A 217 14.53 14.53 -7.19
CA THR A 217 14.35 14.88 -5.77
C THR A 217 14.51 13.65 -4.88
N PRO A 218 15.01 13.80 -3.62
CA PRO A 218 15.16 12.70 -2.69
C PRO A 218 13.86 11.90 -2.54
N THR A 219 13.90 10.61 -2.92
CA THR A 219 12.74 9.72 -2.82
C THR A 219 13.17 8.32 -2.38
N VAL A 220 12.55 7.79 -1.32
CA VAL A 220 12.79 6.43 -0.82
C VAL A 220 11.61 5.54 -1.17
N PHE A 221 11.89 4.40 -1.79
CA PHE A 221 10.90 3.38 -2.14
C PHE A 221 11.05 2.20 -1.19
N MET A 222 9.99 1.88 -0.45
CA MET A 222 9.92 0.72 0.46
C MET A 222 8.98 -0.31 -0.15
N ALA A 223 9.49 -1.44 -0.60
CA ALA A 223 8.69 -2.51 -1.20
C ALA A 223 8.56 -3.70 -0.26
N PHE A 224 7.35 -4.19 -0.08
CA PHE A 224 7.02 -5.30 0.80
C PHE A 224 6.41 -6.47 0.02
N GLY A 225 7.21 -7.52 -0.15
CA GLY A 225 6.87 -8.74 -0.89
C GLY A 225 7.29 -8.70 -2.36
N ASP A 226 7.24 -9.88 -3.00
CA ASP A 226 7.79 -10.11 -4.34
C ASP A 226 7.12 -9.26 -5.43
N GLN A 227 5.80 -9.04 -5.35
CA GLN A 227 5.08 -8.24 -6.35
C GLN A 227 5.48 -6.76 -6.28
N ALA A 228 5.65 -6.23 -5.07
CA ALA A 228 6.12 -4.87 -4.87
C ALA A 228 7.58 -4.71 -5.33
N ALA A 229 8.44 -5.66 -5.03
CA ALA A 229 9.82 -5.68 -5.51
C ALA A 229 9.90 -5.76 -7.05
N ALA A 230 9.08 -6.61 -7.66
CA ALA A 230 8.99 -6.73 -9.12
C ALA A 230 8.50 -5.42 -9.78
N ALA A 231 7.56 -4.71 -9.15
CA ALA A 231 7.09 -3.42 -9.65
C ALA A 231 8.18 -2.35 -9.61
N LEU A 232 9.01 -2.28 -8.56
CA LEU A 232 10.18 -1.40 -8.52
C LEU A 232 11.20 -1.76 -9.60
N ALA A 233 11.53 -3.05 -9.74
CA ALA A 233 12.47 -3.51 -10.76
C ALA A 233 12.01 -3.17 -12.18
N ALA A 234 10.70 -3.33 -12.47
CA ALA A 234 10.12 -2.96 -13.76
C ALA A 234 10.17 -1.45 -14.04
N ALA A 235 10.17 -0.62 -12.99
CA ALA A 235 10.37 0.83 -13.10
C ALA A 235 11.86 1.25 -13.10
N GLY A 236 12.80 0.30 -13.13
CA GLY A 236 14.24 0.55 -13.11
C GLY A 236 14.79 1.02 -11.77
N ILE A 237 14.06 0.80 -10.68
CA ILE A 237 14.45 1.19 -9.32
C ILE A 237 15.12 -0.01 -8.64
N ALA A 238 16.44 0.06 -8.46
CA ALA A 238 17.25 -0.98 -7.83
C ALA A 238 17.36 -0.78 -6.32
N ASP A 239 17.59 -1.87 -5.58
CA ASP A 239 17.85 -1.85 -4.14
C ASP A 239 19.06 -0.98 -3.80
N GLY A 240 19.04 -0.34 -2.62
CA GLY A 240 20.09 0.57 -2.17
C GLY A 240 19.89 2.02 -2.64
N ILE A 241 20.96 2.81 -2.61
CA ILE A 241 20.94 4.26 -2.91
C ILE A 241 21.53 4.49 -4.31
N HIS A 242 20.77 5.16 -5.18
CA HIS A 242 21.15 5.46 -6.56
C HIS A 242 20.73 6.89 -6.93
N GLY A 243 21.72 7.80 -7.01
CA GLY A 243 21.46 9.21 -7.31
C GLY A 243 20.56 9.87 -6.25
N SER A 244 19.38 10.33 -6.65
CA SER A 244 18.38 10.95 -5.77
C SER A 244 17.37 9.95 -5.20
N THR A 245 17.48 8.66 -5.52
CA THR A 245 16.54 7.64 -5.06
C THR A 245 17.21 6.61 -4.16
N ALA A 246 16.43 5.99 -3.30
CA ALA A 246 16.83 4.80 -2.55
C ALA A 246 15.69 3.79 -2.55
N ALA A 247 16.02 2.49 -2.56
CA ALA A 247 15.03 1.45 -2.38
C ALA A 247 15.39 0.54 -1.21
N ILE A 248 14.38 0.02 -0.53
CA ILE A 248 14.46 -0.90 0.60
C ILE A 248 13.49 -2.03 0.33
N LEU A 249 14.03 -3.20 0.04
CA LEU A 249 13.23 -4.39 -0.25
C LEU A 249 13.10 -5.23 1.01
N ARG A 250 11.89 -5.66 1.32
CA ARG A 250 11.56 -6.53 2.47
C ARG A 250 10.56 -7.60 2.05
N GLU A 251 10.62 -8.71 2.74
CA GLU A 251 9.57 -9.73 2.69
C GLU A 251 8.21 -9.12 3.04
N HIS A 252 7.13 -9.74 2.58
CA HIS A 252 5.79 -9.31 2.97
C HIS A 252 5.60 -9.48 4.48
N PRO A 253 5.03 -8.50 5.22
CA PRO A 253 4.93 -8.54 6.69
C PRO A 253 4.13 -9.71 7.26
N ALA A 254 3.38 -10.45 6.45
CA ALA A 254 2.78 -11.72 6.86
C ALA A 254 3.81 -12.82 7.15
N ARG A 255 5.06 -12.68 6.63
CA ARG A 255 6.23 -13.50 6.98
C ARG A 255 6.98 -12.85 8.14
N ALA A 256 6.28 -12.70 9.26
CA ALA A 256 6.70 -11.86 10.39
C ALA A 256 8.14 -12.13 10.85
N GLU A 257 8.50 -13.41 11.09
CA GLU A 257 9.84 -13.78 11.56
C GLU A 257 10.93 -13.35 10.60
N ALA A 258 10.71 -13.52 9.29
CA ALA A 258 11.69 -13.11 8.27
C ALA A 258 11.88 -11.58 8.24
N VAL A 259 10.80 -10.83 8.41
CA VAL A 259 10.86 -9.35 8.41
C VAL A 259 11.46 -8.82 9.69
N LEU A 260 11.07 -9.38 10.85
CA LEU A 260 11.58 -8.94 12.16
C LEU A 260 13.05 -9.30 12.38
N ALA A 261 13.56 -10.35 11.71
CA ALA A 261 14.98 -10.72 11.77
C ALA A 261 15.91 -9.74 11.03
N LEU A 262 15.35 -8.90 10.15
CA LEU A 262 16.11 -7.92 9.38
C LEU A 262 16.11 -6.56 10.09
N GLU A 263 16.96 -5.66 9.59
CA GLU A 263 16.91 -4.28 10.01
C GLU A 263 15.53 -3.68 9.79
N ASN A 264 15.05 -2.91 10.78
CA ASN A 264 13.77 -2.22 10.72
C ASN A 264 13.69 -1.30 9.49
N PRO A 265 12.73 -1.52 8.56
CA PRO A 265 12.65 -0.78 7.31
C PRO A 265 12.35 0.71 7.48
N PHE A 266 11.67 1.10 8.55
CA PHE A 266 11.35 2.51 8.84
C PHE A 266 12.60 3.27 9.32
N LEU A 267 13.45 2.63 10.11
CA LEU A 267 14.76 3.20 10.48
C LEU A 267 15.69 3.26 9.27
N ALA A 268 15.72 2.21 8.45
CA ALA A 268 16.49 2.20 7.20
C ALA A 268 16.03 3.31 6.25
N CYS A 269 14.71 3.56 6.15
CA CYS A 269 14.15 4.64 5.35
C CYS A 269 14.63 6.01 5.83
N ASN A 270 14.59 6.28 7.12
CA ASN A 270 15.06 7.56 7.66
C ASN A 270 16.57 7.75 7.47
N ARG A 271 17.37 6.67 7.54
CA ARG A 271 18.81 6.77 7.19
C ARG A 271 19.01 7.05 5.70
N ALA A 272 18.24 6.41 4.82
CA ALA A 272 18.30 6.67 3.39
C ALA A 272 17.90 8.12 3.05
N LEU A 273 16.81 8.64 3.67
CA LEU A 273 16.42 10.05 3.54
C LEU A 273 17.56 10.98 3.97
N ALA A 274 18.19 10.72 5.14
CA ALA A 274 19.30 11.53 5.61
C ALA A 274 20.50 11.48 4.65
N ALA A 275 20.83 10.31 4.10
CA ALA A 275 21.89 10.16 3.11
C ALA A 275 21.59 10.91 1.80
N LEU A 276 20.31 11.05 1.44
CA LEU A 276 19.85 11.85 0.29
C LEU A 276 19.66 13.35 0.62
N GLY A 277 19.98 13.79 1.84
CA GLY A 277 19.83 15.18 2.27
C GLY A 277 18.39 15.61 2.57
N ALA A 278 17.49 14.66 2.82
CA ALA A 278 16.09 14.92 3.13
C ALA A 278 15.78 14.70 4.63
N PRO A 279 14.82 15.45 5.22
CA PRO A 279 14.44 15.25 6.60
C PRO A 279 13.77 13.89 6.83
N PRO A 280 13.87 13.32 8.06
CA PRO A 280 13.25 12.04 8.36
C PRO A 280 11.71 12.11 8.34
N ILE A 281 11.07 10.96 8.29
CA ILE A 281 9.65 10.79 8.56
C ILE A 281 9.47 10.44 10.04
N ARG A 282 8.50 11.05 10.67
CA ARG A 282 8.00 10.58 11.97
C ARG A 282 6.99 9.48 11.72
N TRP A 283 7.46 8.28 11.90
CA TRP A 283 6.66 7.06 11.69
C TRP A 283 5.59 6.86 12.76
#